data_5562e055b08ec08ce928677e7d6767f7
#
_entry.id   5562e055b08ec08ce928677e7d6767f7
#
_cell.length_a   1.000
_cell.length_b   1.000
_cell.length_c   1.000
_cell.angle_alpha   90.00
_cell.angle_beta   90.00
_cell.angle_gamma   90.00
#
_symmetry.space_group_name_H-M   'P 1'
#
loop_
_entity.id
_entity.type
_entity.pdbx_description
1 polymer ?
#
loop_
_entity_poly.entity_id
_entity_poly.type
_entity_poly.pdbx_seq_one_letter_code
_entity_poly.pdbx_strand_id
1 'polypeptide(L)'
;MMTNHLKGLLIAFFGVLVLTPEGILVKLANSDSFTVLFWRGIFFALSILIILFIGYRSRAIKEIKNIGKEGILIGCLTGLGGATFILAIHYTTLAKTLVIISASPLMVALVSFFLLKEKPKLFTWLAMIIVFFGIYIVMSGDTSGVNLTGSLFALASVTTGGFSFTLLRKYKEVNMVPAMAVNGLFITLVGLLFAESLALSSQAMTYIIISSILVAISFTLITIAPQYIPAPEVAIFFPMGTVIGTVLAWLVLKEELSTNAVFGGVIVVLTLFIHSIYSARQFKN
;
A
#
# COMPACT_ATOMS: atom_id res chain seq x y z
N MET A 1 30.90 0.10 -9.41
CA MET A 1 29.92 1.01 -8.76
C MET A 1 28.53 0.69 -9.28
N MET A 2 27.54 0.51 -8.42
CA MET A 2 26.14 0.33 -8.83
C MET A 2 25.65 1.61 -9.49
N THR A 3 24.97 1.51 -10.65
CA THR A 3 24.33 2.67 -11.28
C THR A 3 23.17 3.16 -10.39
N ASN A 4 22.89 4.48 -10.40
CA ASN A 4 21.76 5.04 -9.64
C ASN A 4 20.44 4.36 -9.98
N HIS A 5 20.25 3.98 -11.24
CA HIS A 5 19.09 3.25 -11.71
C HIS A 5 18.94 1.87 -11.05
N LEU A 6 20.02 1.06 -11.02
CA LEU A 6 20.01 -0.26 -10.35
C LEU A 6 19.72 -0.12 -8.84
N LYS A 7 20.27 0.92 -8.20
CA LYS A 7 19.98 1.24 -6.80
C LYS A 7 18.49 1.50 -6.59
N GLY A 8 17.86 2.29 -7.45
CA GLY A 8 16.43 2.58 -7.39
C GLY A 8 15.56 1.32 -7.56
N LEU A 9 15.91 0.47 -8.51
CA LEU A 9 15.21 -0.81 -8.72
C LEU A 9 15.30 -1.73 -7.49
N LEU A 10 16.49 -1.85 -6.88
CA LEU A 10 16.66 -2.66 -5.67
C LEU A 10 15.89 -2.08 -4.47
N ILE A 11 15.91 -0.77 -4.28
CA ILE A 11 15.13 -0.11 -3.23
C ILE A 11 13.64 -0.39 -3.40
N ALA A 12 13.10 -0.26 -4.62
CA ALA A 12 11.69 -0.54 -4.90
C ALA A 12 11.35 -2.03 -4.69
N PHE A 13 12.19 -2.93 -5.19
CA PHE A 13 12.02 -4.38 -5.03
C PHE A 13 11.97 -4.78 -3.56
N PHE A 14 12.97 -4.39 -2.77
CA PHE A 14 13.00 -4.73 -1.34
C PHE A 14 11.89 -4.01 -0.57
N GLY A 15 11.54 -2.78 -0.96
CA GLY A 15 10.41 -2.06 -0.37
C GLY A 15 9.11 -2.86 -0.49
N VAL A 16 8.77 -3.35 -1.68
CA VAL A 16 7.57 -4.16 -1.89
C VAL A 16 7.67 -5.53 -1.23
N LEU A 17 8.84 -6.18 -1.30
CA LEU A 17 9.05 -7.50 -0.69
C LEU A 17 8.85 -7.47 0.84
N VAL A 18 9.40 -6.46 1.50
CA VAL A 18 9.28 -6.27 2.96
C VAL A 18 7.84 -5.96 3.38
N LEU A 19 7.03 -5.37 2.50
CA LEU A 19 5.61 -5.11 2.75
C LEU A 19 4.76 -6.39 2.75
N THR A 20 5.16 -7.40 1.99
CA THR A 20 4.34 -8.59 1.69
C THR A 20 3.81 -9.33 2.93
N PRO A 21 4.56 -9.50 4.04
CA PRO A 21 4.06 -10.21 5.23
C PRO A 21 3.03 -9.43 6.06
N GLU A 22 2.85 -8.13 5.83
CA GLU A 22 2.00 -7.27 6.67
C GLU A 22 0.60 -7.83 6.89
N GLY A 23 -0.11 -8.11 5.78
CA GLY A 23 -1.50 -8.56 5.86
C GLY A 23 -1.66 -9.89 6.61
N ILE A 24 -0.68 -10.78 6.49
CA ILE A 24 -0.66 -12.07 7.20
C ILE A 24 -0.48 -11.84 8.69
N LEU A 25 0.49 -11.01 9.09
CA LEU A 25 0.74 -10.71 10.50
C LEU A 25 -0.47 -10.05 11.16
N VAL A 26 -1.15 -9.15 10.45
CA VAL A 26 -2.39 -8.54 10.92
C VAL A 26 -3.50 -9.56 11.08
N LYS A 27 -3.69 -10.47 10.12
CA LYS A 27 -4.67 -11.56 10.23
C LYS A 27 -4.36 -12.52 11.39
N LEU A 28 -3.08 -12.86 11.59
CA LEU A 28 -2.63 -13.73 12.69
C LEU A 28 -2.80 -13.08 14.07
N ALA A 29 -2.83 -11.75 14.16
CA ALA A 29 -3.13 -11.06 15.41
C ALA A 29 -4.56 -11.35 15.89
N ASN A 30 -5.49 -11.69 15.00
CA ASN A 30 -6.86 -12.13 15.29
C ASN A 30 -7.56 -11.27 16.36
N SER A 31 -7.51 -9.97 16.18
CA SER A 31 -8.04 -8.98 17.15
C SER A 31 -8.95 -7.98 16.43
N ASP A 32 -9.71 -7.21 17.20
CA ASP A 32 -10.55 -6.15 16.65
C ASP A 32 -9.73 -5.19 15.78
N SER A 33 -10.29 -4.80 14.64
CA SER A 33 -9.60 -4.00 13.63
C SER A 33 -9.19 -2.61 14.14
N PHE A 34 -10.01 -1.97 14.98
CA PHE A 34 -9.70 -0.65 15.51
C PHE A 34 -8.62 -0.71 16.60
N THR A 35 -8.63 -1.77 17.41
CA THR A 35 -7.53 -2.06 18.35
C THR A 35 -6.22 -2.31 17.61
N VAL A 36 -6.26 -3.05 16.51
CA VAL A 36 -5.10 -3.25 15.62
C VAL A 36 -4.64 -1.92 15.02
N LEU A 37 -5.55 -1.08 14.51
CA LEU A 37 -5.21 0.25 13.97
C LEU A 37 -4.51 1.12 15.01
N PHE A 38 -5.01 1.15 16.24
CA PHE A 38 -4.40 1.94 17.33
C PHE A 38 -2.94 1.55 17.56
N TRP A 39 -2.68 0.29 17.86
CA TRP A 39 -1.32 -0.16 18.19
C TRP A 39 -0.39 -0.14 16.98
N ARG A 40 -0.89 -0.55 15.81
CA ARG A 40 -0.15 -0.48 14.55
C ARG A 40 0.26 0.96 14.23
N GLY A 41 -0.65 1.92 14.41
CA GLY A 41 -0.36 3.34 14.17
C GLY A 41 0.77 3.85 15.07
N ILE A 42 0.74 3.55 16.39
CA ILE A 42 1.78 3.93 17.34
C ILE A 42 3.13 3.33 16.92
N PHE A 43 3.21 2.01 16.74
CA PHE A 43 4.49 1.36 16.44
C PHE A 43 5.02 1.76 15.07
N PHE A 44 4.15 1.99 14.09
CA PHE A 44 4.54 2.50 12.79
C PHE A 44 5.12 3.92 12.89
N ALA A 45 4.42 4.84 13.57
CA ALA A 45 4.91 6.21 13.77
C ALA A 45 6.26 6.23 14.52
N LEU A 46 6.38 5.45 15.58
CA LEU A 46 7.63 5.32 16.34
C LEU A 46 8.75 4.76 15.46
N SER A 47 8.49 3.72 14.66
CA SER A 47 9.48 3.14 13.74
C SER A 47 9.95 4.15 12.70
N ILE A 48 9.04 4.93 12.10
CA ILE A 48 9.41 6.01 11.17
C ILE A 48 10.26 7.07 11.87
N LEU A 49 9.90 7.49 13.08
CA LEU A 49 10.69 8.46 13.82
C LEU A 49 12.10 7.92 14.14
N ILE A 50 12.21 6.66 14.55
CA ILE A 50 13.52 6.01 14.78
C ILE A 50 14.35 6.01 13.49
N ILE A 51 13.77 5.60 12.36
CA ILE A 51 14.44 5.62 11.05
C ILE A 51 14.93 7.04 10.70
N LEU A 52 14.09 8.05 10.92
CA LEU A 52 14.45 9.44 10.66
C LEU A 52 15.61 9.92 11.56
N PHE A 53 15.56 9.65 12.86
CA PHE A 53 16.63 10.07 13.77
C PHE A 53 17.95 9.33 13.51
N ILE A 54 17.92 8.06 13.14
CA ILE A 54 19.12 7.32 12.73
C ILE A 54 19.68 7.85 11.42
N GLY A 55 18.81 8.08 10.40
CA GLY A 55 19.24 8.49 9.07
C GLY A 55 19.67 9.97 8.98
N TYR A 56 18.93 10.88 9.62
CA TYR A 56 19.12 12.32 9.49
C TYR A 56 19.74 12.98 10.74
N ARG A 57 19.85 12.26 11.86
CA ARG A 57 20.45 12.73 13.12
C ARG A 57 19.92 14.11 13.52
N SER A 58 20.79 15.09 13.71
CA SER A 58 20.41 16.47 14.08
C SER A 58 19.52 17.19 13.06
N ARG A 59 19.46 16.71 11.80
CA ARG A 59 18.61 17.28 10.74
C ARG A 59 17.18 16.71 10.75
N ALA A 60 16.90 15.65 11.52
CA ALA A 60 15.58 14.99 11.54
C ALA A 60 14.44 15.98 11.83
N ILE A 61 14.62 16.86 12.82
CA ILE A 61 13.60 17.88 13.17
C ILE A 61 13.37 18.86 12.00
N LYS A 62 14.42 19.24 11.27
CA LYS A 62 14.29 20.08 10.09
C LYS A 62 13.50 19.38 8.99
N GLU A 63 13.79 18.10 8.72
CA GLU A 63 13.06 17.30 7.74
C GLU A 63 11.57 17.18 8.11
N ILE A 64 11.24 16.97 9.38
CA ILE A 64 9.85 16.91 9.86
C ILE A 64 9.13 18.25 9.63
N LYS A 65 9.77 19.38 9.83
CA LYS A 65 9.18 20.70 9.59
C LYS A 65 9.03 21.02 8.10
N ASN A 66 9.90 20.49 7.26
CA ASN A 66 9.94 20.78 5.83
C ASN A 66 8.80 20.12 5.03
N ILE A 67 8.08 19.12 5.57
CA ILE A 67 6.99 18.47 4.84
C ILE A 67 5.80 19.40 4.55
N GLY A 68 5.63 20.45 5.34
CA GLY A 68 4.58 21.44 5.14
C GLY A 68 3.15 20.86 5.27
N LYS A 69 2.18 21.60 4.76
CA LYS A 69 0.77 21.16 4.71
C LYS A 69 0.57 19.98 3.76
N GLU A 70 1.35 19.92 2.72
CA GLU A 70 1.35 18.89 1.69
C GLU A 70 1.73 17.53 2.29
N GLY A 71 2.76 17.49 3.13
CA GLY A 71 3.15 16.25 3.83
C GLY A 71 2.10 15.80 4.84
N ILE A 72 1.44 16.73 5.54
CA ILE A 72 0.33 16.39 6.42
C ILE A 72 -0.81 15.76 5.61
N LEU A 73 -1.20 16.36 4.48
CA LEU A 73 -2.24 15.82 3.60
C LEU A 73 -1.87 14.43 3.08
N ILE A 74 -0.62 14.26 2.60
CA ILE A 74 -0.10 12.96 2.13
C ILE A 74 -0.16 11.92 3.26
N GLY A 75 0.28 12.29 4.47
CA GLY A 75 0.23 11.41 5.63
C GLY A 75 -1.19 10.98 6.00
N CYS A 76 -2.14 11.91 6.02
CA CYS A 76 -3.56 11.60 6.28
C CYS A 76 -4.17 10.70 5.19
N LEU A 77 -3.91 10.98 3.91
CA LEU A 77 -4.39 10.16 2.80
C LEU A 77 -3.80 8.75 2.84
N THR A 78 -2.49 8.64 3.11
CA THR A 78 -1.83 7.34 3.26
C THR A 78 -2.37 6.61 4.48
N GLY A 79 -2.62 7.33 5.58
CA GLY A 79 -3.24 6.79 6.79
C GLY A 79 -4.66 6.27 6.56
N LEU A 80 -5.47 7.02 5.84
CA LEU A 80 -6.81 6.58 5.46
C LEU A 80 -6.75 5.32 4.57
N GLY A 81 -5.79 5.26 3.63
CA GLY A 81 -5.54 4.06 2.83
C GLY A 81 -5.13 2.87 3.68
N GLY A 82 -4.25 3.06 4.66
CA GLY A 82 -3.83 2.03 5.60
C GLY A 82 -4.97 1.56 6.51
N ALA A 83 -5.79 2.48 7.02
CA ALA A 83 -6.95 2.13 7.84
C ALA A 83 -7.98 1.32 7.04
N THR A 84 -8.31 1.75 5.82
CA THR A 84 -9.24 1.02 4.95
C THR A 84 -8.68 -0.31 4.48
N PHE A 85 -7.35 -0.46 4.33
CA PHE A 85 -6.71 -1.75 4.10
C PHE A 85 -6.94 -2.73 5.26
N ILE A 86 -6.72 -2.29 6.50
CA ILE A 86 -6.95 -3.14 7.70
C ILE A 86 -8.42 -3.55 7.79
N LEU A 87 -9.34 -2.61 7.56
CA LEU A 87 -10.77 -2.90 7.53
C LEU A 87 -11.12 -3.87 6.38
N ALA A 88 -10.51 -3.71 5.20
CA ALA A 88 -10.72 -4.62 4.09
C ALA A 88 -10.36 -6.06 4.47
N ILE A 89 -9.16 -6.30 4.97
CA ILE A 89 -8.73 -7.66 5.36
C ILE A 89 -9.50 -8.22 6.56
N HIS A 90 -10.13 -7.37 7.37
CA HIS A 90 -11.01 -7.80 8.46
C HIS A 90 -12.36 -8.31 7.92
N TYR A 91 -12.95 -7.59 6.96
CA TYR A 91 -14.28 -7.91 6.42
C TYR A 91 -14.25 -8.83 5.19
N THR A 92 -13.09 -9.12 4.58
CA THR A 92 -12.95 -10.09 3.49
C THR A 92 -11.64 -10.88 3.61
N THR A 93 -11.27 -11.66 2.59
CA THR A 93 -10.01 -12.41 2.60
C THR A 93 -8.84 -11.49 2.24
N LEU A 94 -7.65 -11.83 2.77
CA LEU A 94 -6.43 -11.12 2.41
C LEU A 94 -6.16 -11.22 0.91
N ALA A 95 -6.37 -12.40 0.32
CA ALA A 95 -6.14 -12.62 -1.09
C ALA A 95 -7.00 -11.70 -1.99
N LYS A 96 -8.32 -11.58 -1.72
CA LYS A 96 -9.21 -10.65 -2.45
C LYS A 96 -8.76 -9.20 -2.30
N THR A 97 -8.43 -8.80 -1.09
CA THR A 97 -7.93 -7.46 -0.79
C THR A 97 -6.69 -7.14 -1.61
N LEU A 98 -5.71 -8.05 -1.66
CA LEU A 98 -4.47 -7.86 -2.41
C LEU A 98 -4.71 -7.77 -3.93
N VAL A 99 -5.64 -8.57 -4.48
CA VAL A 99 -6.01 -8.47 -5.90
C VAL A 99 -6.58 -7.08 -6.22
N ILE A 100 -7.50 -6.57 -5.40
CA ILE A 100 -8.09 -5.23 -5.61
C ILE A 100 -7.00 -4.15 -5.49
N ILE A 101 -6.14 -4.24 -4.47
CA ILE A 101 -5.06 -3.27 -4.23
C ILE A 101 -4.01 -3.30 -5.34
N SER A 102 -3.83 -4.41 -6.03
CA SER A 102 -2.91 -4.48 -7.17
C SER A 102 -3.24 -3.50 -8.30
N ALA A 103 -4.49 -3.00 -8.37
CA ALA A 103 -4.89 -1.94 -9.29
C ALA A 103 -4.28 -0.56 -8.96
N SER A 104 -3.56 -0.40 -7.85
CA SER A 104 -2.97 0.88 -7.42
C SER A 104 -2.20 1.62 -8.52
N PRO A 105 -1.35 1.00 -9.38
CA PRO A 105 -0.65 1.73 -10.43
C PRO A 105 -1.61 2.41 -11.44
N LEU A 106 -2.72 1.76 -11.75
CA LEU A 106 -3.73 2.30 -12.65
C LEU A 106 -4.54 3.41 -11.97
N MET A 107 -4.84 3.25 -10.68
CA MET A 107 -5.48 4.31 -9.90
C MET A 107 -4.59 5.54 -9.79
N VAL A 108 -3.28 5.37 -9.58
CA VAL A 108 -2.30 6.47 -9.63
C VAL A 108 -2.33 7.15 -11.00
N ALA A 109 -2.36 6.40 -12.11
CA ALA A 109 -2.44 6.98 -13.45
C ALA A 109 -3.75 7.76 -13.66
N LEU A 110 -4.88 7.23 -13.20
CA LEU A 110 -6.19 7.89 -13.27
C LEU A 110 -6.20 9.20 -12.46
N VAL A 111 -5.71 9.17 -11.22
CA VAL A 111 -5.64 10.37 -10.36
C VAL A 111 -4.65 11.40 -10.94
N SER A 112 -3.52 10.95 -11.48
CA SER A 112 -2.54 11.83 -12.15
C SER A 112 -3.13 12.52 -13.39
N PHE A 113 -4.00 11.85 -14.12
CA PHE A 113 -4.72 12.47 -15.24
C PHE A 113 -5.55 13.68 -14.79
N PHE A 114 -6.30 13.57 -13.69
CA PHE A 114 -7.13 14.65 -13.18
C PHE A 114 -6.33 15.73 -12.45
N LEU A 115 -5.39 15.35 -11.57
CA LEU A 115 -4.65 16.27 -10.70
C LEU A 115 -3.45 16.92 -11.40
N LEU A 116 -2.70 16.16 -12.18
CA LEU A 116 -1.46 16.62 -12.83
C LEU A 116 -1.65 16.90 -14.31
N LYS A 117 -2.87 16.64 -14.86
CA LYS A 117 -3.21 16.75 -16.29
C LYS A 117 -2.27 15.90 -17.17
N GLU A 118 -1.68 14.87 -16.62
CA GLU A 118 -0.90 13.91 -17.38
C GLU A 118 -1.86 13.05 -18.22
N LYS A 119 -1.55 12.89 -19.51
CA LYS A 119 -2.41 12.11 -20.42
C LYS A 119 -1.92 10.65 -20.47
N PRO A 120 -2.62 9.70 -19.83
CA PRO A 120 -2.30 8.29 -19.99
C PRO A 120 -2.41 7.87 -21.46
N LYS A 121 -1.53 6.99 -21.90
CA LYS A 121 -1.59 6.44 -23.25
C LYS A 121 -2.82 5.54 -23.41
N LEU A 122 -3.26 5.34 -24.65
CA LEU A 122 -4.41 4.46 -24.95
C LEU A 122 -4.27 3.08 -24.31
N PHE A 123 -3.06 2.53 -24.32
CA PHE A 123 -2.78 1.23 -23.68
C PHE A 123 -3.07 1.22 -22.18
N THR A 124 -2.81 2.32 -21.48
CA THR A 124 -3.14 2.47 -20.05
C THR A 124 -4.65 2.50 -19.84
N TRP A 125 -5.41 3.19 -20.69
CA TRP A 125 -6.87 3.21 -20.64
C TRP A 125 -7.47 1.81 -20.87
N LEU A 126 -6.96 1.06 -21.84
CA LEU A 126 -7.38 -0.32 -22.09
C LEU A 126 -7.06 -1.21 -20.88
N ALA A 127 -5.87 -1.07 -20.29
CA ALA A 127 -5.50 -1.81 -19.09
C ALA A 127 -6.43 -1.48 -17.91
N MET A 128 -6.81 -0.20 -17.71
CA MET A 128 -7.77 0.19 -16.67
C MET A 128 -9.12 -0.52 -16.86
N ILE A 129 -9.67 -0.52 -18.07
CA ILE A 129 -10.97 -1.16 -18.37
C ILE A 129 -10.90 -2.66 -18.03
N ILE A 130 -9.85 -3.36 -18.50
CA ILE A 130 -9.69 -4.80 -18.25
C ILE A 130 -9.54 -5.08 -16.74
N VAL A 131 -8.75 -4.28 -16.03
CA VAL A 131 -8.55 -4.46 -14.57
C VAL A 131 -9.82 -4.17 -13.80
N PHE A 132 -10.58 -3.12 -14.13
CA PHE A 132 -11.87 -2.87 -13.49
C PHE A 132 -12.87 -4.00 -13.73
N PHE A 133 -12.88 -4.58 -14.93
CA PHE A 133 -13.68 -5.77 -15.23
C PHE A 133 -13.21 -6.99 -14.41
N GLY A 134 -11.91 -7.21 -14.27
CA GLY A 134 -11.35 -8.26 -13.43
C GLY A 134 -11.74 -8.09 -11.95
N ILE A 135 -11.66 -6.86 -11.41
CA ILE A 135 -12.10 -6.55 -10.04
C ILE A 135 -13.61 -6.78 -9.87
N TYR A 136 -14.42 -6.41 -10.88
CA TYR A 136 -15.85 -6.70 -10.87
C TYR A 136 -16.13 -8.20 -10.75
N ILE A 137 -15.39 -9.06 -11.49
CA ILE A 137 -15.49 -10.53 -11.37
C ILE A 137 -15.12 -10.98 -9.95
N VAL A 138 -14.01 -10.46 -9.37
CA VAL A 138 -13.61 -10.78 -7.99
C VAL A 138 -14.72 -10.45 -7.00
N MET A 139 -15.36 -9.30 -7.15
CA MET A 139 -16.42 -8.83 -6.26
C MET A 139 -17.76 -9.57 -6.50
N SER A 140 -18.04 -10.01 -7.72
CA SER A 140 -19.30 -10.69 -8.06
C SER A 140 -19.47 -12.05 -7.38
N GLY A 141 -18.39 -12.64 -6.86
CA GLY A 141 -18.44 -13.84 -6.01
C GLY A 141 -18.82 -13.58 -4.55
N ASP A 142 -18.99 -12.31 -4.17
CA ASP A 142 -19.33 -11.92 -2.81
C ASP A 142 -20.84 -11.96 -2.61
N THR A 143 -21.33 -13.12 -2.13
CA THR A 143 -22.76 -13.31 -1.84
C THR A 143 -23.16 -12.84 -0.45
N SER A 144 -22.19 -12.62 0.46
CA SER A 144 -22.43 -12.10 1.80
C SER A 144 -22.17 -10.58 1.84
N GLY A 145 -22.99 -9.81 2.53
CA GLY A 145 -22.81 -8.37 2.71
C GLY A 145 -21.46 -8.01 3.34
N VAL A 146 -20.94 -8.87 4.21
CA VAL A 146 -19.63 -8.70 4.86
C VAL A 146 -18.50 -8.67 3.84
N ASN A 147 -18.46 -9.66 2.93
CA ASN A 147 -17.42 -9.70 1.88
C ASN A 147 -17.46 -8.50 0.95
N LEU A 148 -18.65 -8.01 0.61
CA LEU A 148 -18.80 -6.80 -0.21
C LEU A 148 -18.26 -5.56 0.53
N THR A 149 -18.53 -5.43 1.83
CA THR A 149 -18.00 -4.34 2.65
C THR A 149 -16.47 -4.32 2.65
N GLY A 150 -15.84 -5.48 2.81
CA GLY A 150 -14.38 -5.60 2.73
C GLY A 150 -13.82 -5.20 1.36
N SER A 151 -14.49 -5.59 0.28
CA SER A 151 -14.10 -5.22 -1.08
C SER A 151 -14.24 -3.71 -1.32
N LEU A 152 -15.26 -3.06 -0.78
CA LEU A 152 -15.42 -1.59 -0.83
C LEU A 152 -14.33 -0.87 -0.04
N PHE A 153 -13.94 -1.38 1.13
CA PHE A 153 -12.80 -0.84 1.85
C PHE A 153 -11.48 -1.02 1.07
N ALA A 154 -11.29 -2.13 0.37
CA ALA A 154 -10.14 -2.32 -0.50
C ALA A 154 -10.11 -1.31 -1.65
N LEU A 155 -11.27 -1.02 -2.28
CA LEU A 155 -11.38 0.04 -3.30
C LEU A 155 -11.09 1.43 -2.72
N ALA A 156 -11.58 1.73 -1.52
CA ALA A 156 -11.26 2.98 -0.82
C ALA A 156 -9.75 3.10 -0.55
N SER A 157 -9.08 2.02 -0.15
CA SER A 157 -7.65 1.98 0.06
C SER A 157 -6.87 2.26 -1.24
N VAL A 158 -7.27 1.64 -2.35
CA VAL A 158 -6.67 1.89 -3.68
C VAL A 158 -6.84 3.35 -4.10
N THR A 159 -8.02 3.90 -3.89
CA THR A 159 -8.33 5.27 -4.29
C THR A 159 -7.52 6.28 -3.50
N THR A 160 -7.51 6.16 -2.18
CA THR A 160 -6.74 7.06 -1.30
C THR A 160 -5.24 6.90 -1.52
N GLY A 161 -4.77 5.66 -1.76
CA GLY A 161 -3.41 5.38 -2.18
C GLY A 161 -3.06 6.06 -3.51
N GLY A 162 -3.96 6.02 -4.49
CA GLY A 162 -3.80 6.72 -5.77
C GLY A 162 -3.58 8.22 -5.60
N PHE A 163 -4.37 8.88 -4.76
CA PHE A 163 -4.18 10.30 -4.41
C PHE A 163 -2.84 10.53 -3.71
N SER A 164 -2.53 9.72 -2.69
CA SER A 164 -1.30 9.85 -1.92
C SER A 164 -0.06 9.69 -2.81
N PHE A 165 0.04 8.64 -3.61
CA PHE A 165 1.18 8.42 -4.51
C PHE A 165 1.31 9.49 -5.61
N THR A 166 0.18 10.01 -6.13
CA THR A 166 0.20 11.13 -7.08
C THR A 166 0.77 12.40 -6.43
N LEU A 167 0.40 12.69 -5.18
CA LEU A 167 0.95 13.82 -4.44
C LEU A 167 2.43 13.62 -4.08
N LEU A 168 2.83 12.42 -3.66
CA LEU A 168 4.25 12.09 -3.45
C LEU A 168 5.08 12.35 -4.71
N ARG A 169 4.55 12.01 -5.89
CA ARG A 169 5.20 12.30 -7.17
C ARG A 169 5.27 13.80 -7.47
N LYS A 170 4.20 14.53 -7.18
CA LYS A 170 4.15 15.99 -7.36
C LYS A 170 5.20 16.71 -6.53
N TYR A 171 5.42 16.25 -5.30
CA TYR A 171 6.33 16.86 -4.33
C TYR A 171 7.63 16.06 -4.13
N LYS A 172 8.11 15.35 -5.16
CA LYS A 172 9.31 14.48 -5.12
C LYS A 172 10.61 15.18 -4.69
N GLU A 173 10.68 16.50 -4.82
CA GLU A 173 11.84 17.31 -4.40
C GLU A 173 11.91 17.46 -2.86
N VAL A 174 10.83 17.18 -2.15
CA VAL A 174 10.76 17.24 -0.69
C VAL A 174 10.85 15.81 -0.14
N ASN A 175 11.65 15.64 0.92
CA ASN A 175 11.70 14.37 1.62
C ASN A 175 10.37 14.14 2.36
N MET A 176 9.53 13.28 1.81
CA MET A 176 8.21 12.96 2.37
C MET A 176 8.22 11.75 3.32
N VAL A 177 9.37 11.19 3.67
CA VAL A 177 9.45 10.11 4.70
C VAL A 177 8.84 10.55 6.03
N PRO A 178 9.04 11.79 6.54
CA PRO A 178 8.39 12.23 7.77
C PRO A 178 6.86 12.27 7.70
N ALA A 179 6.26 12.41 6.50
CA ALA A 179 4.81 12.36 6.32
C ALA A 179 4.25 10.98 6.72
N MET A 180 5.06 9.91 6.69
CA MET A 180 4.66 8.58 7.14
C MET A 180 4.47 8.52 8.67
N ALA A 181 5.12 9.39 9.44
CA ALA A 181 4.81 9.51 10.87
C ALA A 181 3.41 10.12 11.10
N VAL A 182 3.00 11.09 10.26
CA VAL A 182 1.63 11.63 10.27
C VAL A 182 0.61 10.54 9.92
N ASN A 183 0.91 9.66 8.94
CA ASN A 183 0.11 8.48 8.64
C ASN A 183 -0.11 7.62 9.92
N GLY A 184 0.97 7.27 10.63
CA GLY A 184 0.87 6.48 11.85
C GLY A 184 0.01 7.15 12.91
N LEU A 185 0.18 8.45 13.15
CA LEU A 185 -0.64 9.22 14.10
C LEU A 185 -2.12 9.27 13.67
N PHE A 186 -2.40 9.43 12.38
CA PHE A 186 -3.75 9.39 11.85
C PHE A 186 -4.42 8.03 12.11
N ILE A 187 -3.75 6.92 11.79
CA ILE A 187 -4.26 5.57 12.05
C ILE A 187 -4.48 5.34 13.54
N THR A 188 -3.55 5.79 14.39
CA THR A 188 -3.69 5.74 15.86
C THR A 188 -4.96 6.46 16.31
N LEU A 189 -5.19 7.67 15.80
CA LEU A 189 -6.37 8.45 16.15
C LEU A 189 -7.66 7.74 15.73
N VAL A 190 -7.72 7.20 14.51
CA VAL A 190 -8.86 6.40 14.05
C VAL A 190 -9.09 5.20 14.95
N GLY A 191 -8.03 4.44 15.28
CA GLY A 191 -8.11 3.32 16.20
C GLY A 191 -8.64 3.74 17.57
N LEU A 192 -8.11 4.82 18.13
CA LEU A 192 -8.52 5.33 19.46
C LEU A 192 -10.00 5.75 19.51
N LEU A 193 -10.51 6.33 18.42
CA LEU A 193 -11.89 6.84 18.38
C LEU A 193 -12.95 5.71 18.26
N PHE A 194 -12.59 4.56 17.69
CA PHE A 194 -13.54 3.51 17.37
C PHE A 194 -13.25 2.17 18.05
N ALA A 195 -12.11 2.00 18.75
CA ALA A 195 -11.84 0.77 19.48
C ALA A 195 -12.67 0.71 20.76
N GLU A 196 -13.35 -0.42 20.97
CA GLU A 196 -14.08 -0.70 22.22
C GLU A 196 -13.13 -1.04 23.36
N SER A 197 -11.96 -1.61 23.05
CA SER A 197 -10.91 -1.97 23.99
C SER A 197 -9.55 -1.82 23.33
N LEU A 198 -8.54 -1.44 24.12
CA LEU A 198 -7.16 -1.40 23.64
C LEU A 198 -6.34 -2.63 24.09
N ALA A 199 -6.99 -3.60 24.72
CA ALA A 199 -6.33 -4.81 25.19
C ALA A 199 -5.96 -5.73 24.01
N LEU A 200 -4.71 -6.17 23.98
CA LEU A 200 -4.21 -7.18 23.04
C LEU A 200 -3.54 -8.31 23.81
N SER A 201 -3.64 -9.54 23.31
CA SER A 201 -2.81 -10.63 23.79
C SER A 201 -1.33 -10.36 23.48
N SER A 202 -0.41 -10.92 24.26
CA SER A 202 1.03 -10.79 24.02
C SER A 202 1.43 -11.26 22.62
N GLN A 203 0.77 -12.30 22.12
CA GLN A 203 1.02 -12.83 20.79
C GLN A 203 0.54 -11.85 19.68
N ALA A 204 -0.66 -11.31 19.82
CA ALA A 204 -1.19 -10.31 18.89
C ALA A 204 -0.31 -9.06 18.88
N MET A 205 0.11 -8.58 20.04
CA MET A 205 1.02 -7.45 20.17
C MET A 205 2.33 -7.68 19.41
N THR A 206 2.92 -8.88 19.55
CA THR A 206 4.15 -9.25 18.82
C THR A 206 3.96 -9.18 17.31
N TYR A 207 2.87 -9.73 16.77
CA TYR A 207 2.57 -9.65 15.34
C TYR A 207 2.40 -8.20 14.87
N ILE A 208 1.72 -7.37 15.64
CA ILE A 208 1.49 -5.97 15.28
C ILE A 208 2.80 -5.15 15.34
N ILE A 209 3.67 -5.39 16.32
CA ILE A 209 4.99 -4.74 16.39
C ILE A 209 5.82 -5.10 15.14
N ILE A 210 5.95 -6.40 14.83
CA ILE A 210 6.74 -6.86 13.68
C ILE A 210 6.16 -6.29 12.39
N SER A 211 4.84 -6.38 12.19
CA SER A 211 4.14 -5.80 11.03
C SER A 211 4.46 -4.31 10.90
N SER A 212 4.34 -3.53 11.96
CA SER A 212 4.55 -2.09 11.95
C SER A 212 5.98 -1.70 11.58
N ILE A 213 6.98 -2.44 12.07
CA ILE A 213 8.39 -2.24 11.72
C ILE A 213 8.62 -2.54 10.24
N LEU A 214 8.11 -3.66 9.73
CA LEU A 214 8.24 -4.03 8.32
C LEU A 214 7.59 -3.00 7.42
N VAL A 215 6.40 -2.53 7.76
CA VAL A 215 5.70 -1.48 7.01
C VAL A 215 6.47 -0.15 7.05
N ALA A 216 7.06 0.22 8.17
CA ALA A 216 7.86 1.45 8.26
C ALA A 216 9.11 1.39 7.37
N ILE A 217 9.81 0.26 7.35
CA ILE A 217 10.94 0.03 6.45
C ILE A 217 10.48 0.08 4.99
N SER A 218 9.41 -0.64 4.66
CA SER A 218 8.82 -0.68 3.32
C SER A 218 8.45 0.71 2.82
N PHE A 219 7.62 1.45 3.57
CA PHE A 219 7.18 2.78 3.14
C PHE A 219 8.33 3.78 3.05
N THR A 220 9.35 3.66 3.90
CA THR A 220 10.58 4.45 3.76
C THR A 220 11.26 4.16 2.42
N LEU A 221 11.46 2.89 2.07
CA LEU A 221 12.07 2.49 0.80
C LEU A 221 11.24 2.92 -0.40
N ILE A 222 9.93 2.66 -0.39
CA ILE A 222 9.01 3.03 -1.48
C ILE A 222 8.94 4.55 -1.67
N THR A 223 8.99 5.33 -0.59
CA THR A 223 8.98 6.80 -0.65
C THR A 223 10.30 7.36 -1.20
N ILE A 224 11.43 6.67 -0.98
CA ILE A 224 12.75 7.08 -1.48
C ILE A 224 12.98 6.61 -2.92
N ALA A 225 12.44 5.47 -3.34
CA ALA A 225 12.69 4.89 -4.66
C ALA A 225 12.48 5.86 -5.84
N PRO A 226 11.42 6.71 -5.87
CA PRO A 226 11.19 7.68 -6.94
C PRO A 226 12.26 8.76 -7.09
N GLN A 227 13.18 8.90 -6.14
CA GLN A 227 14.34 9.80 -6.27
C GLN A 227 15.41 9.23 -7.22
N TYR A 228 15.39 7.91 -7.48
CA TYR A 228 16.39 7.22 -8.28
C TYR A 228 15.84 6.70 -9.61
N ILE A 229 14.56 6.34 -9.67
CA ILE A 229 13.90 5.76 -10.85
C ILE A 229 12.52 6.40 -11.06
N PRO A 230 12.01 6.41 -12.31
CA PRO A 230 10.65 6.87 -12.59
C PRO A 230 9.58 6.09 -11.81
N ALA A 231 8.53 6.77 -11.35
CA ALA A 231 7.45 6.16 -10.59
C ALA A 231 6.81 4.92 -11.28
N PRO A 232 6.64 4.86 -12.62
CA PRO A 232 6.15 3.65 -13.30
C PRO A 232 7.06 2.43 -13.12
N GLU A 233 8.38 2.62 -12.99
CA GLU A 233 9.31 1.51 -12.75
C GLU A 233 9.19 0.99 -11.31
N VAL A 234 8.91 1.86 -10.33
CA VAL A 234 8.55 1.42 -8.97
C VAL A 234 7.27 0.58 -8.99
N ALA A 235 6.28 1.01 -9.78
CA ALA A 235 4.98 0.34 -9.88
C ALA A 235 5.04 -1.09 -10.45
N ILE A 236 6.08 -1.47 -11.20
CA ILE A 236 6.28 -2.83 -11.72
C ILE A 236 6.33 -3.88 -10.59
N PHE A 237 6.81 -3.50 -9.42
CA PHE A 237 6.98 -4.44 -8.31
C PHE A 237 5.69 -4.71 -7.52
N PHE A 238 4.65 -3.87 -7.61
CA PHE A 238 3.40 -4.07 -6.85
C PHE A 238 2.65 -5.36 -7.25
N PRO A 239 2.46 -5.70 -8.53
CA PRO A 239 1.85 -6.99 -8.91
C PRO A 239 2.61 -8.20 -8.38
N MET A 240 3.95 -8.12 -8.29
CA MET A 240 4.76 -9.19 -7.70
C MET A 240 4.45 -9.36 -6.20
N GLY A 241 4.36 -8.25 -5.45
CA GLY A 241 3.95 -8.28 -4.04
C GLY A 241 2.57 -8.91 -3.85
N THR A 242 1.63 -8.62 -4.75
CA THR A 242 0.29 -9.23 -4.74
C THR A 242 0.36 -10.75 -4.93
N VAL A 243 1.11 -11.23 -5.91
CA VAL A 243 1.25 -12.68 -6.17
C VAL A 243 1.87 -13.39 -4.95
N ILE A 244 2.99 -12.87 -4.45
CA ILE A 244 3.67 -13.46 -3.27
C ILE A 244 2.74 -13.41 -2.05
N GLY A 245 2.08 -12.28 -1.78
CA GLY A 245 1.17 -12.12 -0.65
C GLY A 245 -0.04 -13.06 -0.72
N THR A 246 -0.61 -13.27 -1.91
CA THR A 246 -1.73 -14.21 -2.12
C THR A 246 -1.29 -15.66 -1.90
N VAL A 247 -0.13 -16.05 -2.41
CA VAL A 247 0.43 -17.40 -2.17
C VAL A 247 0.70 -17.62 -0.68
N LEU A 248 1.27 -16.63 -0.01
CA LEU A 248 1.50 -16.70 1.44
C LEU A 248 0.18 -16.76 2.23
N ALA A 249 -0.85 -16.02 1.84
CA ALA A 249 -2.17 -16.07 2.46
C ALA A 249 -2.77 -17.48 2.35
N TRP A 250 -2.68 -18.10 1.18
CA TRP A 250 -3.12 -19.49 0.98
C TRP A 250 -2.33 -20.49 1.85
N LEU A 251 -1.00 -20.36 1.89
CA LEU A 251 -0.13 -21.30 2.63
C LEU A 251 -0.26 -21.15 4.14
N VAL A 252 -0.29 -19.90 4.65
CA VAL A 252 -0.22 -19.62 6.10
C VAL A 252 -1.59 -19.52 6.72
N LEU A 253 -2.53 -18.80 6.09
CA LEU A 253 -3.86 -18.57 6.63
C LEU A 253 -4.87 -19.65 6.19
N LYS A 254 -4.49 -20.53 5.26
CA LYS A 254 -5.38 -21.53 4.66
C LYS A 254 -6.63 -20.90 4.02
N GLU A 255 -6.52 -19.66 3.53
CA GLU A 255 -7.62 -18.99 2.87
C GLU A 255 -7.98 -19.70 1.56
N GLU A 256 -9.23 -20.16 1.44
CA GLU A 256 -9.75 -20.70 0.19
C GLU A 256 -10.10 -19.58 -0.77
N LEU A 257 -9.56 -19.66 -1.98
CA LEU A 257 -9.85 -18.71 -3.04
C LEU A 257 -11.14 -19.13 -3.75
N SER A 258 -12.15 -18.26 -3.77
CA SER A 258 -13.34 -18.51 -4.62
C SER A 258 -12.92 -18.54 -6.10
N THR A 259 -13.66 -19.32 -6.89
CA THR A 259 -13.41 -19.40 -8.34
C THR A 259 -13.36 -18.02 -9.00
N ASN A 260 -14.27 -17.13 -8.64
CA ASN A 260 -14.31 -15.76 -9.13
C ASN A 260 -13.06 -14.95 -8.71
N ALA A 261 -12.56 -15.15 -7.48
CA ALA A 261 -11.33 -14.50 -7.02
C ALA A 261 -10.11 -14.97 -7.81
N VAL A 262 -10.05 -16.26 -8.17
CA VAL A 262 -8.97 -16.81 -9.01
C VAL A 262 -9.05 -16.24 -10.42
N PHE A 263 -10.19 -16.34 -11.10
CA PHE A 263 -10.34 -15.87 -12.49
C PHE A 263 -10.12 -14.35 -12.60
N GLY A 264 -10.81 -13.56 -11.77
CA GLY A 264 -10.66 -12.12 -11.78
C GLY A 264 -9.24 -11.70 -11.38
N GLY A 265 -8.63 -12.36 -10.40
CA GLY A 265 -7.26 -12.14 -9.95
C GLY A 265 -6.23 -12.39 -11.06
N VAL A 266 -6.37 -13.50 -11.81
CA VAL A 266 -5.50 -13.79 -12.96
C VAL A 266 -5.61 -12.69 -14.02
N ILE A 267 -6.83 -12.26 -14.37
CA ILE A 267 -7.04 -11.15 -15.32
C ILE A 267 -6.33 -9.89 -14.85
N VAL A 268 -6.53 -9.49 -13.58
CA VAL A 268 -5.94 -8.27 -13.01
C VAL A 268 -4.42 -8.36 -13.02
N VAL A 269 -3.84 -9.42 -12.47
CA VAL A 269 -2.39 -9.57 -12.32
C VAL A 269 -1.69 -9.64 -13.68
N LEU A 270 -2.22 -10.44 -14.63
CA LEU A 270 -1.64 -10.53 -15.97
C LEU A 270 -1.71 -9.20 -16.72
N THR A 271 -2.84 -8.49 -16.64
CA THR A 271 -2.98 -7.17 -17.27
C THR A 271 -1.98 -6.17 -16.71
N LEU A 272 -1.82 -6.13 -15.39
CA LEU A 272 -0.87 -5.23 -14.73
C LEU A 272 0.58 -5.60 -15.07
N PHE A 273 0.90 -6.88 -15.16
CA PHE A 273 2.23 -7.35 -15.51
C PHE A 273 2.59 -6.92 -16.94
N ILE A 274 1.68 -7.17 -17.91
CA ILE A 274 1.84 -6.76 -19.31
C ILE A 274 1.95 -5.22 -19.40
N HIS A 275 1.08 -4.49 -18.70
CA HIS A 275 1.11 -3.03 -18.68
C HIS A 275 2.42 -2.49 -18.10
N SER A 276 2.93 -3.09 -17.02
CA SER A 276 4.19 -2.68 -16.39
C SER A 276 5.38 -2.88 -17.32
N ILE A 277 5.48 -4.04 -17.99
CA ILE A 277 6.55 -4.32 -18.97
C ILE A 277 6.47 -3.34 -20.15
N TYR A 278 5.28 -3.08 -20.67
CA TYR A 278 5.08 -2.15 -21.78
C TYR A 278 5.50 -0.72 -21.40
N SER A 279 5.08 -0.25 -20.22
CA SER A 279 5.45 1.08 -19.71
C SER A 279 6.95 1.23 -19.53
N ALA A 280 7.62 0.23 -18.94
CA ALA A 280 9.07 0.25 -18.74
C ALA A 280 9.86 0.34 -20.06
N ARG A 281 9.40 -0.36 -21.12
CA ARG A 281 10.06 -0.29 -22.44
C ARG A 281 9.97 1.09 -23.08
N GLN A 282 8.90 1.84 -22.81
CA GLN A 282 8.71 3.17 -23.40
C GLN A 282 9.55 4.27 -22.75
N PHE A 283 10.05 4.06 -21.52
CA PHE A 283 10.98 5.00 -20.86
C PHE A 283 12.44 4.80 -21.27
N LYS A 284 12.74 3.71 -22.01
CA LYS A 284 14.08 3.45 -22.55
C LYS A 284 14.31 4.02 -23.96
N ASN A 285 13.23 4.42 -24.63
CA ASN A 285 13.25 5.10 -25.95
C ASN A 285 12.90 6.58 -25.79
#